data_d97d5d2d981320f81dc0e207fdd09e09
#
_entry.id   d97d5d2d981320f81dc0e207fdd09e09
#
_cell.length_a   1.000
_cell.length_b   1.000
_cell.length_c   1.000
_cell.angle_alpha   90.00
_cell.angle_beta   90.00
_cell.angle_gamma   90.00
#
_symmetry.space_group_name_H-M   'P 1'
#
loop_
_entity.id
_entity.type
_entity.pdbx_description
1 polymer ?
#
loop_
_entity_poly.entity_id
_entity_poly.type
_entity_poly.pdbx_seq_one_letter_code
_entity_poly.pdbx_strand_id
1 'polypeptide(L)'
;MKLSIVIPCYNAERTLSQQLEAFSKESANGDWELLLSDNGSTDDSRAIAEKYISRMPHLRIVDASARRSCASAKNIGAEAARGDALLFCDADDVIAPGYIVAMQNALAEHEFVACRYDFERLNPPWLVKARGQSQTERLNRLLYPPYLHHVWGGSMGIRRQLHERLGGFDESMRYLADTDYCVRAQLMGASIHFVREAVVHYRHRETLGGIYRQARNWAECDQAVFARYGGPETRA
;
A
#
# COMPACT_ATOMS: atom_id res chain seq x y z
N MET A 1 17.63 -1.98 -11.34
CA MET A 1 16.79 -0.98 -10.65
C MET A 1 16.71 -1.36 -9.18
N LYS A 2 17.13 -0.50 -8.29
CA LYS A 2 17.05 -0.68 -6.85
C LYS A 2 15.62 -0.43 -6.37
N LEU A 3 15.11 -1.30 -5.48
CA LEU A 3 13.74 -1.25 -4.99
C LEU A 3 13.71 -0.92 -3.50
N SER A 4 12.84 -0.01 -3.08
CA SER A 4 12.56 0.23 -1.67
C SER A 4 11.10 -0.12 -1.36
N ILE A 5 10.90 -0.97 -0.36
CA ILE A 5 9.58 -1.39 0.09
C ILE A 5 9.27 -0.64 1.38
N VAL A 6 8.18 0.10 1.41
CA VAL A 6 7.76 0.90 2.55
C VAL A 6 6.54 0.26 3.19
N ILE A 7 6.65 -0.08 4.47
CA ILE A 7 5.56 -0.61 5.29
C ILE A 7 5.22 0.43 6.37
N PRO A 8 4.13 1.17 6.23
CA PRO A 8 3.63 2.01 7.33
C PRO A 8 3.16 1.11 8.46
N CYS A 9 3.62 1.37 9.67
CA CYS A 9 3.31 0.55 10.84
C CYS A 9 2.76 1.40 11.99
N TYR A 10 1.62 1.00 12.53
CA TYR A 10 1.09 1.53 13.77
C TYR A 10 0.29 0.45 14.49
N ASN A 11 0.79 0.00 15.64
CA ASN A 11 0.16 -1.02 16.50
C ASN A 11 -0.25 -2.29 15.71
N ALA A 12 0.74 -2.93 15.09
CA ALA A 12 0.58 -4.11 14.24
C ALA A 12 1.16 -5.39 14.85
N GLU A 13 1.36 -5.46 16.17
CA GLU A 13 2.01 -6.59 16.87
C GLU A 13 1.42 -7.96 16.50
N ARG A 14 0.11 -8.02 16.20
CA ARG A 14 -0.60 -9.27 15.88
C ARG A 14 -0.32 -9.80 14.48
N THR A 15 0.09 -8.96 13.56
CA THR A 15 0.15 -9.28 12.12
C THR A 15 1.53 -9.09 11.52
N LEU A 16 2.30 -8.13 11.99
CA LEU A 16 3.57 -7.73 11.44
C LEU A 16 4.57 -8.88 11.25
N SER A 17 4.64 -9.82 12.22
CA SER A 17 5.54 -10.97 12.13
C SER A 17 5.27 -11.85 10.90
N GLN A 18 4.00 -11.99 10.48
CA GLN A 18 3.64 -12.78 9.30
C GLN A 18 4.10 -12.10 8.01
N GLN A 19 3.96 -10.79 7.93
CA GLN A 19 4.42 -10.00 6.78
C GLN A 19 5.96 -10.02 6.69
N LEU A 20 6.67 -9.77 7.80
CA LEU A 20 8.13 -9.82 7.84
C LEU A 20 8.68 -11.22 7.54
N GLU A 21 8.03 -12.27 8.01
CA GLU A 21 8.39 -13.65 7.69
C GLU A 21 8.23 -13.94 6.18
N ALA A 22 7.19 -13.41 5.54
CA ALA A 22 7.02 -13.53 4.09
C ALA A 22 8.14 -12.83 3.33
N PHE A 23 8.49 -11.59 3.71
CA PHE A 23 9.62 -10.87 3.12
C PHE A 23 10.95 -11.59 3.34
N SER A 24 11.19 -12.20 4.51
CA SER A 24 12.44 -12.91 4.81
C SER A 24 12.67 -14.15 3.93
N LYS A 25 11.62 -14.64 3.25
CA LYS A 25 11.66 -15.80 2.34
C LYS A 25 11.77 -15.41 0.88
N GLU A 26 11.69 -14.11 0.56
CA GLU A 26 11.85 -13.65 -0.81
C GLU A 26 13.30 -13.83 -1.27
N SER A 27 13.46 -14.53 -2.37
CA SER A 27 14.76 -14.82 -2.99
C SER A 27 15.09 -13.89 -4.17
N ALA A 28 14.58 -12.66 -4.12
CA ALA A 28 14.81 -11.71 -5.19
C ALA A 28 16.33 -11.43 -5.34
N ASN A 29 16.90 -11.82 -6.48
CA ASN A 29 18.27 -11.51 -6.88
C ASN A 29 18.37 -10.04 -7.30
N GLY A 30 18.15 -9.13 -6.37
CA GLY A 30 18.15 -7.71 -6.65
C GLY A 30 18.53 -6.88 -5.44
N ASP A 31 18.99 -5.66 -5.73
CA ASP A 31 19.25 -4.67 -4.70
C ASP A 31 17.91 -4.11 -4.23
N TRP A 32 17.43 -4.54 -3.06
CA TRP A 32 16.22 -4.05 -2.44
C TRP A 32 16.40 -3.81 -0.94
N GLU A 33 15.61 -2.92 -0.39
CA GLU A 33 15.54 -2.65 1.04
C GLU A 33 14.09 -2.64 1.52
N LEU A 34 13.90 -2.92 2.80
CA LEU A 34 12.63 -2.87 3.48
C LEU A 34 12.65 -1.78 4.55
N LEU A 35 11.72 -0.85 4.50
CA LEU A 35 11.58 0.22 5.47
C LEU A 35 10.28 0.03 6.25
N LEU A 36 10.40 -0.28 7.53
CA LEU A 36 9.26 -0.22 8.45
C LEU A 36 9.16 1.22 8.96
N SER A 37 8.18 1.96 8.46
CA SER A 37 7.88 3.33 8.92
C SER A 37 6.99 3.28 10.15
N ASP A 38 7.60 3.29 11.33
CA ASP A 38 6.89 3.23 12.61
C ASP A 38 6.25 4.57 12.94
N ASN A 39 4.93 4.63 12.87
CA ASN A 39 4.12 5.83 13.08
C ASN A 39 3.79 6.05 14.56
N GLY A 40 4.73 5.72 15.45
CA GLY A 40 4.61 5.88 16.90
C GLY A 40 3.81 4.75 17.54
N SER A 41 4.12 3.50 17.21
CA SER A 41 3.54 2.32 17.86
C SER A 41 3.79 2.32 19.37
N THR A 42 2.80 1.85 20.11
CA THR A 42 2.82 1.73 21.58
C THR A 42 2.72 0.27 22.05
N ASP A 43 2.60 -0.65 21.11
CA ASP A 43 2.60 -2.10 21.28
C ASP A 43 4.00 -2.68 20.94
N ASP A 44 4.11 -4.01 20.84
CA ASP A 44 5.36 -4.69 20.56
C ASP A 44 5.79 -4.66 19.07
N SER A 45 5.14 -3.87 18.21
CA SER A 45 5.45 -3.81 16.76
C SER A 45 6.93 -3.54 16.49
N ARG A 46 7.51 -2.54 17.17
CA ARG A 46 8.92 -2.18 17.02
C ARG A 46 9.86 -3.31 17.49
N ALA A 47 9.59 -3.89 18.65
CA ALA A 47 10.39 -5.00 19.19
C ALA A 47 10.32 -6.25 18.28
N ILE A 48 9.17 -6.50 17.64
CA ILE A 48 9.01 -7.54 16.64
C ILE A 48 9.93 -7.27 15.44
N ALA A 49 9.89 -6.06 14.88
CA ALA A 49 10.73 -5.72 13.72
C ALA A 49 12.24 -5.81 14.02
N GLU A 50 12.67 -5.38 15.20
CA GLU A 50 14.07 -5.45 15.64
C GLU A 50 14.62 -6.89 15.63
N LYS A 51 13.79 -7.91 15.97
CA LYS A 51 14.18 -9.32 15.90
C LYS A 51 14.47 -9.82 14.48
N TYR A 52 13.92 -9.17 13.45
CA TYR A 52 14.15 -9.53 12.06
C TYR A 52 15.39 -8.89 11.45
N ILE A 53 15.98 -7.85 12.03
CA ILE A 53 17.13 -7.13 11.48
C ILE A 53 18.32 -8.08 11.28
N SER A 54 18.58 -9.01 12.22
CA SER A 54 19.66 -9.99 12.08
C SER A 54 19.47 -10.98 10.92
N ARG A 55 18.22 -11.27 10.56
CA ARG A 55 17.85 -12.17 9.45
C ARG A 55 17.68 -11.44 8.12
N MET A 56 17.37 -10.15 8.18
CA MET A 56 17.15 -9.27 7.03
C MET A 56 17.98 -7.99 7.19
N PRO A 57 19.29 -8.02 6.84
CA PRO A 57 20.19 -6.85 7.00
C PRO A 57 19.74 -5.62 6.19
N HIS A 58 18.89 -5.82 5.20
CA HIS A 58 18.28 -4.76 4.39
C HIS A 58 16.99 -4.17 4.99
N LEU A 59 16.52 -4.67 6.15
CA LEU A 59 15.43 -4.08 6.92
C LEU A 59 15.94 -2.90 7.75
N ARG A 60 15.27 -1.77 7.63
CA ARG A 60 15.48 -0.58 8.46
C ARG A 60 14.18 -0.13 9.10
N ILE A 61 14.24 0.29 10.36
CA ILE A 61 13.12 0.93 11.06
C ILE A 61 13.29 2.43 10.94
N VAL A 62 12.27 3.11 10.42
CA VAL A 62 12.23 4.56 10.24
C VAL A 62 11.22 5.14 11.23
N ASP A 63 11.64 6.14 12.00
CA ASP A 63 10.73 6.85 12.91
C ASP A 63 9.84 7.80 12.09
N ALA A 64 8.55 7.49 12.05
CA ALA A 64 7.52 8.28 11.39
C ALA A 64 6.49 8.85 12.40
N SER A 65 6.86 8.97 13.67
CA SER A 65 5.97 9.36 14.78
C SER A 65 5.58 10.84 14.80
N ALA A 66 6.31 11.69 14.07
CA ALA A 66 6.11 13.15 14.08
C ALA A 66 4.70 13.57 13.63
N ARG A 67 4.09 12.82 12.71
CA ARG A 67 2.71 13.05 12.21
C ARG A 67 1.98 11.71 12.11
N ARG A 68 0.86 11.58 12.82
CA ARG A 68 0.11 10.33 12.91
C ARG A 68 -0.89 10.18 11.76
N SER A 69 -0.46 9.61 10.64
CA SER A 69 -1.33 9.14 9.56
C SER A 69 -0.61 8.09 8.72
N CYS A 70 -1.36 7.21 8.06
CA CYS A 70 -0.81 6.24 7.12
C CYS A 70 -0.11 6.94 5.95
N ALA A 71 -0.67 8.02 5.44
CA ALA A 71 -0.08 8.84 4.38
C ALA A 71 1.27 9.42 4.80
N SER A 72 1.36 10.01 6.00
CA SER A 72 2.61 10.54 6.54
C SER A 72 3.66 9.45 6.73
N ALA A 73 3.27 8.28 7.27
CA ALA A 73 4.21 7.16 7.43
C ALA A 73 4.75 6.67 6.07
N LYS A 74 3.90 6.61 5.04
CA LYS A 74 4.33 6.28 3.66
C LYS A 74 5.27 7.33 3.10
N ASN A 75 4.99 8.61 3.26
CA ASN A 75 5.85 9.70 2.80
C ASN A 75 7.21 9.68 3.48
N ILE A 76 7.26 9.60 4.81
CA ILE A 76 8.52 9.55 5.57
C ILE A 76 9.34 8.31 5.19
N GLY A 77 8.69 7.16 5.00
CA GLY A 77 9.36 5.96 4.49
C GLY A 77 9.91 6.15 3.08
N ALA A 78 9.16 6.80 2.19
CA ALA A 78 9.61 7.11 0.83
C ALA A 78 10.78 8.10 0.81
N GLU A 79 10.77 9.12 1.67
CA GLU A 79 11.89 10.06 1.85
C GLU A 79 13.17 9.34 2.34
N ALA A 80 13.04 8.41 3.28
CA ALA A 80 14.16 7.62 3.79
C ALA A 80 14.66 6.52 2.83
N ALA A 81 13.87 6.20 1.81
CA ALA A 81 14.16 5.15 0.84
C ALA A 81 15.30 5.54 -0.13
N ARG A 82 16.05 4.52 -0.60
CA ARG A 82 17.23 4.69 -1.47
C ARG A 82 17.06 4.08 -2.86
N GLY A 83 15.93 3.43 -3.11
CA GLY A 83 15.64 2.74 -4.37
C GLY A 83 15.18 3.70 -5.46
N ASP A 84 15.30 3.26 -6.72
CA ASP A 84 14.81 3.95 -7.91
C ASP A 84 13.29 3.84 -8.06
N ALA A 85 12.72 2.86 -7.37
CA ALA A 85 11.28 2.62 -7.31
C ALA A 85 10.85 2.27 -5.88
N LEU A 86 9.58 2.55 -5.57
CA LEU A 86 8.95 2.37 -4.28
C LEU A 86 7.83 1.34 -4.40
N LEU A 87 7.75 0.40 -3.47
CA LEU A 87 6.57 -0.42 -3.22
C LEU A 87 5.97 0.00 -1.88
N PHE A 88 4.65 0.02 -1.80
CA PHE A 88 3.93 0.24 -0.56
C PHE A 88 3.15 -1.03 -0.21
N CYS A 89 3.41 -1.57 0.99
CA CYS A 89 2.75 -2.76 1.52
C CYS A 89 2.21 -2.46 2.93
N ASP A 90 1.07 -3.03 3.30
CA ASP A 90 0.50 -2.82 4.62
C ASP A 90 1.06 -3.84 5.65
N ALA A 91 1.13 -3.45 6.93
CA ALA A 91 1.70 -4.26 8.01
C ALA A 91 0.80 -5.42 8.46
N ASP A 92 -0.47 -5.41 8.06
CA ASP A 92 -1.47 -6.42 8.41
C ASP A 92 -1.82 -7.41 7.28
N ASP A 93 -1.20 -7.23 6.10
CA ASP A 93 -1.31 -8.14 4.96
C ASP A 93 -0.11 -9.12 4.90
N VAL A 94 -0.09 -10.00 3.90
CA VAL A 94 1.04 -10.93 3.66
C VAL A 94 1.30 -11.06 2.16
N ILE A 95 2.53 -10.78 1.73
CA ILE A 95 2.92 -11.01 0.32
C ILE A 95 3.02 -12.51 0.01
N ALA A 96 2.70 -12.88 -1.23
CA ALA A 96 2.95 -14.22 -1.74
C ALA A 96 4.40 -14.37 -2.26
N PRO A 97 4.93 -15.60 -2.34
CA PRO A 97 6.25 -15.85 -2.91
C PRO A 97 6.40 -15.30 -4.33
N GLY A 98 7.53 -14.67 -4.62
CA GLY A 98 7.84 -14.06 -5.92
C GLY A 98 7.25 -12.66 -6.12
N TYR A 99 6.60 -12.10 -5.11
CA TYR A 99 6.00 -10.76 -5.16
C TYR A 99 7.00 -9.69 -5.57
N ILE A 100 8.19 -9.66 -4.95
CA ILE A 100 9.22 -8.64 -5.22
C ILE A 100 9.67 -8.72 -6.68
N VAL A 101 9.97 -9.92 -7.17
CA VAL A 101 10.45 -10.14 -8.55
C VAL A 101 9.40 -9.69 -9.56
N ALA A 102 8.14 -10.06 -9.35
CA ALA A 102 7.05 -9.69 -10.25
C ALA A 102 6.85 -8.16 -10.31
N MET A 103 6.84 -7.50 -9.15
CA MET A 103 6.70 -6.05 -9.08
C MET A 103 7.91 -5.31 -9.66
N GLN A 104 9.13 -5.81 -9.42
CA GLN A 104 10.37 -5.23 -9.95
C GLN A 104 10.41 -5.31 -11.48
N ASN A 105 10.03 -6.46 -12.06
CA ASN A 105 9.96 -6.64 -13.49
C ASN A 105 8.93 -5.69 -14.13
N ALA A 106 7.75 -5.58 -13.55
CA ALA A 106 6.72 -4.68 -14.04
C ALA A 106 7.16 -3.21 -13.95
N LEU A 107 7.85 -2.79 -12.87
CA LEU A 107 8.40 -1.44 -12.72
C LEU A 107 9.56 -1.15 -13.67
N ALA A 108 10.21 -2.15 -14.26
CA ALA A 108 11.19 -1.93 -15.31
C ALA A 108 10.56 -1.39 -16.60
N GLU A 109 9.30 -1.71 -16.86
CA GLU A 109 8.55 -1.34 -18.06
C GLU A 109 7.53 -0.22 -17.82
N HIS A 110 6.98 -0.13 -16.60
CA HIS A 110 5.89 0.78 -16.25
C HIS A 110 6.29 1.71 -15.10
N GLU A 111 5.79 2.96 -15.09
CA GLU A 111 6.07 3.92 -14.03
C GLU A 111 5.20 3.69 -12.78
N PHE A 112 3.99 3.14 -12.94
CA PHE A 112 3.06 2.86 -11.86
C PHE A 112 2.41 1.49 -12.06
N VAL A 113 2.53 0.63 -11.05
CA VAL A 113 2.03 -0.74 -11.07
C VAL A 113 1.19 -1.05 -9.83
N ALA A 114 0.31 -2.03 -9.93
CA ALA A 114 -0.47 -2.51 -8.79
C ALA A 114 -0.61 -4.02 -8.85
N CYS A 115 -0.47 -4.66 -7.69
CA CYS A 115 -0.59 -6.11 -7.59
C CYS A 115 -2.04 -6.57 -7.43
N ARG A 116 -2.25 -7.88 -7.53
CA ARG A 116 -3.50 -8.57 -7.26
C ARG A 116 -3.67 -8.82 -5.76
N TYR A 117 -4.90 -8.72 -5.27
CA TYR A 117 -5.26 -9.22 -3.94
C TYR A 117 -5.83 -10.64 -3.98
N ASP A 118 -5.48 -11.43 -2.97
CA ASP A 118 -6.13 -12.67 -2.58
C ASP A 118 -6.74 -12.51 -1.18
N PHE A 119 -8.01 -12.86 -1.05
CA PHE A 119 -8.77 -12.70 0.20
C PHE A 119 -9.01 -14.01 0.94
N GLU A 120 -8.67 -15.14 0.34
CA GLU A 120 -9.06 -16.44 0.89
C GLU A 120 -8.10 -16.92 1.97
N ARG A 121 -6.80 -16.63 1.84
CA ARG A 121 -5.76 -17.17 2.73
C ARG A 121 -5.84 -16.64 4.16
N LEU A 122 -6.16 -15.36 4.36
CA LEU A 122 -6.10 -14.70 5.67
C LEU A 122 -7.49 -14.49 6.30
N ASN A 123 -8.56 -14.89 5.63
CA ASN A 123 -9.91 -14.62 6.09
C ASN A 123 -10.78 -15.86 6.05
N PRO A 124 -11.69 -16.05 7.02
CA PRO A 124 -12.65 -17.14 6.97
C PRO A 124 -13.64 -16.96 5.80
N PRO A 125 -14.14 -18.05 5.19
CA PRO A 125 -14.99 -17.97 3.99
C PRO A 125 -16.24 -17.09 4.13
N TRP A 126 -16.86 -17.08 5.30
CA TRP A 126 -18.02 -16.24 5.57
C TRP A 126 -17.70 -14.74 5.47
N LEU A 127 -16.50 -14.35 5.92
CA LEU A 127 -16.07 -12.94 5.90
C LEU A 127 -15.75 -12.49 4.47
N VAL A 128 -15.10 -13.35 3.67
CA VAL A 128 -14.86 -13.10 2.25
C VAL A 128 -16.18 -12.91 1.51
N LYS A 129 -17.16 -13.80 1.77
CA LYS A 129 -18.50 -13.69 1.16
C LYS A 129 -19.24 -12.42 1.58
N ALA A 130 -19.13 -12.02 2.84
CA ALA A 130 -19.82 -10.84 3.38
C ALA A 130 -19.22 -9.51 2.92
N ARG A 131 -17.87 -9.48 2.74
CA ARG A 131 -17.14 -8.25 2.38
C ARG A 131 -16.91 -8.09 0.88
N GLY A 132 -17.01 -9.17 0.14
CA GLY A 132 -16.66 -9.23 -1.27
C GLY A 132 -15.14 -9.18 -1.50
N GLN A 133 -14.78 -9.20 -2.75
CA GLN A 133 -13.41 -9.18 -3.25
C GLN A 133 -13.25 -8.06 -4.27
N SER A 134 -12.10 -7.41 -4.26
CA SER A 134 -11.79 -6.27 -5.10
C SER A 134 -10.34 -6.36 -5.56
N GLN A 135 -10.02 -5.83 -6.74
CA GLN A 135 -8.66 -5.86 -7.30
C GLN A 135 -8.07 -7.29 -7.41
N THR A 136 -8.93 -8.27 -7.71
CA THR A 136 -8.53 -9.68 -7.88
C THR A 136 -8.13 -10.00 -9.31
N GLU A 137 -8.81 -9.43 -10.30
CA GLU A 137 -8.60 -9.69 -11.73
C GLU A 137 -8.34 -8.43 -12.55
N ARG A 138 -8.61 -7.26 -11.97
CA ARG A 138 -8.47 -5.94 -12.61
C ARG A 138 -8.35 -4.84 -11.56
N LEU A 139 -7.90 -3.68 -11.99
CA LEU A 139 -7.90 -2.46 -11.18
C LEU A 139 -9.33 -2.06 -10.76
N ASN A 140 -9.46 -1.45 -9.59
CA ASN A 140 -10.68 -0.77 -9.22
C ASN A 140 -10.89 0.47 -10.09
N ARG A 141 -12.12 0.98 -10.13
CA ARG A 141 -12.48 2.17 -10.89
C ARG A 141 -13.43 3.04 -10.08
N LEU A 142 -13.23 4.35 -10.12
CA LEU A 142 -14.19 5.29 -9.56
C LEU A 142 -15.54 5.14 -10.26
N LEU A 143 -16.62 5.15 -9.50
CA LEU A 143 -18.01 5.03 -10.01
C LEU A 143 -18.58 6.35 -10.51
N TYR A 144 -17.79 7.43 -10.40
CA TYR A 144 -18.15 8.79 -10.80
C TYR A 144 -17.01 9.42 -11.62
N PRO A 145 -17.24 10.51 -12.35
CA PRO A 145 -16.19 11.20 -13.09
C PRO A 145 -15.00 11.54 -12.16
N PRO A 146 -13.78 11.45 -12.67
CA PRO A 146 -13.36 11.17 -14.05
C PRO A 146 -13.31 9.68 -14.44
N TYR A 147 -13.91 8.77 -13.66
CA TYR A 147 -13.94 7.31 -13.90
C TYR A 147 -12.54 6.67 -14.01
N LEU A 148 -11.56 7.26 -13.37
CA LEU A 148 -10.18 6.78 -13.36
C LEU A 148 -10.02 5.53 -12.49
N HIS A 149 -8.94 4.80 -12.72
CA HIS A 149 -8.60 3.64 -11.92
C HIS A 149 -8.01 4.05 -10.56
N HIS A 150 -8.23 3.21 -9.57
CA HIS A 150 -7.54 3.33 -8.29
C HIS A 150 -7.17 1.95 -7.75
N VAL A 151 -6.24 1.94 -6.82
CA VAL A 151 -5.77 0.73 -6.14
C VAL A 151 -5.59 1.01 -4.66
N TRP A 152 -5.66 -0.02 -3.85
CA TRP A 152 -5.45 0.15 -2.42
C TRP A 152 -3.96 0.33 -2.10
N GLY A 153 -3.69 1.11 -1.06
CA GLY A 153 -2.37 1.61 -0.75
C GLY A 153 -1.34 0.57 -0.30
N GLY A 154 -1.75 -0.67 -0.02
CA GLY A 154 -0.87 -1.80 0.29
C GLY A 154 -0.50 -2.66 -0.92
N SER A 155 -0.84 -2.23 -2.13
CA SER A 155 -0.68 -3.04 -3.35
C SER A 155 0.03 -2.33 -4.50
N MET A 156 0.60 -1.15 -4.27
CA MET A 156 1.11 -0.31 -5.35
C MET A 156 2.63 -0.24 -5.38
N GLY A 157 3.16 -0.09 -6.60
CA GLY A 157 4.55 0.24 -6.87
C GLY A 157 4.67 1.40 -7.84
N ILE A 158 5.64 2.27 -7.62
CA ILE A 158 5.81 3.47 -8.42
C ILE A 158 7.29 3.80 -8.60
N ARG A 159 7.68 4.30 -9.76
CA ARG A 159 9.02 4.87 -9.95
C ARG A 159 9.19 6.12 -9.10
N ARG A 160 10.34 6.27 -8.46
CA ARG A 160 10.64 7.42 -7.58
C ARG A 160 10.37 8.75 -8.25
N GLN A 161 10.79 8.95 -9.48
CA GLN A 161 10.60 10.19 -10.21
C GLN A 161 9.11 10.59 -10.32
N LEU A 162 8.23 9.63 -10.55
CA LEU A 162 6.78 9.90 -10.58
C LEU A 162 6.25 10.22 -9.18
N HIS A 163 6.69 9.49 -8.14
CA HIS A 163 6.34 9.77 -6.75
C HIS A 163 6.72 11.21 -6.33
N GLU A 164 7.93 11.64 -6.69
CA GLU A 164 8.45 12.99 -6.40
C GLU A 164 7.66 14.07 -7.15
N ARG A 165 7.36 13.86 -8.44
CA ARG A 165 6.51 14.77 -9.21
C ARG A 165 5.11 14.92 -8.63
N LEU A 166 4.55 13.83 -8.04
CA LEU A 166 3.26 13.85 -7.36
C LEU A 166 3.30 14.59 -6.02
N GLY A 167 4.48 14.79 -5.43
CA GLY A 167 4.64 15.35 -4.10
C GLY A 167 4.21 14.40 -2.97
N GLY A 168 4.21 13.09 -3.22
CA GLY A 168 3.82 12.08 -2.24
C GLY A 168 2.31 11.93 -2.04
N PHE A 169 1.93 11.26 -0.96
CA PHE A 169 0.53 11.13 -0.52
C PHE A 169 0.04 12.40 0.15
N ASP A 170 -1.22 12.78 -0.06
CA ASP A 170 -1.85 13.92 0.63
C ASP A 170 -2.11 13.57 2.11
N GLU A 171 -1.32 14.13 3.01
CA GLU A 171 -1.40 13.87 4.45
C GLU A 171 -2.63 14.48 5.13
N SER A 172 -3.33 15.38 4.48
CA SER A 172 -4.61 15.91 4.95
C SER A 172 -5.74 14.87 4.83
N MET A 173 -5.56 13.86 3.98
CA MET A 173 -6.52 12.80 3.77
C MET A 173 -6.32 11.68 4.80
N ARG A 174 -7.28 11.55 5.70
CA ARG A 174 -7.23 10.52 6.74
C ARG A 174 -7.39 9.09 6.17
N TYR A 175 -8.20 8.93 5.12
CA TYR A 175 -8.43 7.71 4.37
C TYR A 175 -8.49 8.05 2.88
N LEU A 176 -8.39 7.05 2.01
CA LEU A 176 -8.41 7.19 0.55
C LEU A 176 -7.32 8.11 -0.01
N ALA A 177 -6.24 8.36 0.74
CA ALA A 177 -5.06 9.05 0.22
C ALA A 177 -4.41 8.27 -0.94
N ASP A 178 -4.59 6.96 -0.99
CA ASP A 178 -4.20 6.08 -2.09
C ASP A 178 -5.07 6.31 -3.34
N THR A 179 -6.37 6.48 -3.16
CA THR A 179 -7.29 6.82 -4.27
C THR A 179 -6.94 8.18 -4.86
N ASP A 180 -6.77 9.21 -4.02
CA ASP A 180 -6.29 10.54 -4.44
C ASP A 180 -4.96 10.46 -5.20
N TYR A 181 -4.01 9.71 -4.66
CA TYR A 181 -2.70 9.48 -5.27
C TYR A 181 -2.80 8.88 -6.69
N CYS A 182 -3.65 7.85 -6.85
CA CYS A 182 -3.91 7.21 -8.14
C CYS A 182 -4.55 8.19 -9.13
N VAL A 183 -5.50 8.99 -8.68
CA VAL A 183 -6.16 10.00 -9.54
C VAL A 183 -5.16 11.06 -9.99
N ARG A 184 -4.38 11.63 -9.06
CA ARG A 184 -3.34 12.63 -9.40
C ARG A 184 -2.32 12.08 -10.40
N ALA A 185 -1.87 10.84 -10.23
CA ALA A 185 -0.93 10.21 -11.17
C ALA A 185 -1.51 10.12 -12.58
N GLN A 186 -2.77 9.70 -12.72
CA GLN A 186 -3.41 9.58 -14.02
C GLN A 186 -3.73 10.94 -14.66
N LEU A 187 -4.10 11.94 -13.86
CA LEU A 187 -4.26 13.31 -14.36
C LEU A 187 -2.94 13.92 -14.86
N MET A 188 -1.79 13.43 -14.36
CA MET A 188 -0.46 13.78 -14.88
C MET A 188 -0.01 12.90 -16.06
N GLY A 189 -0.90 12.07 -16.60
CA GLY A 189 -0.66 11.23 -17.78
C GLY A 189 -0.08 9.84 -17.49
N ALA A 190 0.12 9.45 -16.22
CA ALA A 190 0.58 8.11 -15.89
C ALA A 190 -0.56 7.08 -16.04
N SER A 191 -0.22 5.86 -16.46
CA SER A 191 -1.14 4.71 -16.43
C SER A 191 -0.77 3.75 -15.30
N ILE A 192 -1.77 3.09 -14.71
CA ILE A 192 -1.54 2.06 -13.70
C ILE A 192 -1.58 0.70 -14.39
N HIS A 193 -0.49 -0.05 -14.33
CA HIS A 193 -0.42 -1.40 -14.87
C HIS A 193 -0.77 -2.45 -13.81
N PHE A 194 -1.64 -3.42 -14.14
CA PHE A 194 -2.05 -4.47 -13.23
C PHE A 194 -1.14 -5.70 -13.34
N VAL A 195 -0.43 -6.05 -12.28
CA VAL A 195 0.53 -7.16 -12.19
C VAL A 195 -0.17 -8.37 -11.57
N ARG A 196 -0.62 -9.29 -12.41
CA ARG A 196 -1.40 -10.48 -12.02
C ARG A 196 -0.59 -11.46 -11.19
N GLU A 197 0.70 -11.56 -11.48
CA GLU A 197 1.65 -12.50 -10.87
C GLU A 197 2.07 -12.07 -9.47
N ALA A 198 2.03 -10.77 -9.18
CA ALA A 198 2.28 -10.25 -7.85
C ALA A 198 1.00 -10.35 -7.01
N VAL A 199 1.06 -11.05 -5.88
CA VAL A 199 -0.11 -11.29 -5.03
C VAL A 199 0.14 -10.83 -3.60
N VAL A 200 -0.83 -10.12 -3.05
CA VAL A 200 -0.91 -9.81 -1.62
C VAL A 200 -2.14 -10.48 -1.02
N HIS A 201 -1.96 -11.24 0.02
CA HIS A 201 -3.04 -11.81 0.82
C HIS A 201 -3.57 -10.72 1.74
N TYR A 202 -4.77 -10.27 1.50
CA TYR A 202 -5.41 -9.17 2.22
C TYR A 202 -6.14 -9.65 3.47
N ARG A 203 -6.03 -8.90 4.56
CA ARG A 203 -6.73 -9.17 5.82
C ARG A 203 -7.90 -8.22 6.04
N HIS A 204 -9.11 -8.76 6.05
CA HIS A 204 -10.30 -8.02 6.44
C HIS A 204 -10.35 -7.73 7.95
N ARG A 205 -11.02 -6.67 8.34
CA ARG A 205 -11.41 -6.44 9.74
C ARG A 205 -12.43 -7.49 10.16
N GLU A 206 -12.17 -8.20 11.26
CA GLU A 206 -12.96 -9.37 11.67
C GLU A 206 -14.16 -8.99 12.56
N THR A 207 -14.07 -7.87 13.28
CA THR A 207 -15.13 -7.45 14.21
C THR A 207 -16.16 -6.55 13.53
N LEU A 208 -17.45 -6.72 13.87
CA LEU A 208 -18.52 -5.87 13.34
C LEU A 208 -18.25 -4.38 13.56
N GLY A 209 -17.77 -4.01 14.75
CA GLY A 209 -17.40 -2.62 15.04
C GLY A 209 -16.23 -2.12 14.19
N GLY A 210 -15.25 -2.98 13.87
CA GLY A 210 -14.14 -2.66 12.96
C GLY A 210 -14.62 -2.48 11.53
N ILE A 211 -15.49 -3.37 11.06
CA ILE A 211 -16.11 -3.32 9.73
C ILE A 211 -16.93 -2.03 9.57
N TYR A 212 -17.81 -1.75 10.54
CA TYR A 212 -18.64 -0.54 10.50
C TYR A 212 -17.79 0.75 10.48
N ARG A 213 -16.79 0.82 11.36
CA ARG A 213 -15.89 1.97 11.45
C ARG A 213 -15.11 2.19 10.14
N GLN A 214 -14.60 1.11 9.53
CA GLN A 214 -13.93 1.18 8.24
C GLN A 214 -14.85 1.67 7.13
N ALA A 215 -16.05 1.10 7.01
CA ALA A 215 -17.02 1.47 6.00
C ALA A 215 -17.46 2.95 6.12
N ARG A 216 -17.74 3.40 7.35
CA ARG A 216 -18.09 4.79 7.62
C ARG A 216 -16.97 5.75 7.23
N ASN A 217 -15.72 5.44 7.66
CA ASN A 217 -14.58 6.29 7.38
C ASN A 217 -14.28 6.39 5.87
N TRP A 218 -14.44 5.28 5.15
CA TRP A 218 -14.29 5.29 3.70
C TRP A 218 -15.36 6.12 3.00
N ALA A 219 -16.63 5.98 3.41
CA ALA A 219 -17.72 6.76 2.84
C ALA A 219 -17.56 8.27 3.08
N GLU A 220 -17.13 8.66 4.29
CA GLU A 220 -16.85 10.07 4.62
C GLU A 220 -15.73 10.65 3.73
N CYS A 221 -14.67 9.89 3.48
CA CYS A 221 -13.55 10.34 2.64
C CYS A 221 -13.86 10.24 1.14
N ASP A 222 -14.71 9.31 0.71
CA ASP A 222 -15.14 9.23 -0.69
C ASP A 222 -15.90 10.48 -1.14
N GLN A 223 -16.67 11.09 -0.25
CA GLN A 223 -17.29 12.39 -0.50
C GLN A 223 -16.24 13.49 -0.75
N ALA A 224 -15.11 13.47 -0.04
CA ALA A 224 -14.04 14.43 -0.25
C ALA A 224 -13.32 14.20 -1.59
N VAL A 225 -13.10 12.94 -1.98
CA VAL A 225 -12.56 12.58 -3.30
C VAL A 225 -13.54 13.01 -4.40
N PHE A 226 -14.83 12.72 -4.23
CA PHE A 226 -15.86 13.17 -5.17
C PHE A 226 -15.91 14.70 -5.31
N ALA A 227 -15.88 15.43 -4.19
CA ALA A 227 -15.87 16.89 -4.22
C ALA A 227 -14.65 17.47 -4.93
N ARG A 228 -13.49 16.79 -4.82
CA ARG A 228 -12.23 17.23 -5.45
C ARG A 228 -12.19 16.92 -6.95
N TYR A 229 -12.74 15.79 -7.38
CA TYR A 229 -12.55 15.26 -8.73
C TYR A 229 -13.86 15.03 -9.51
N GLY A 230 -15.01 14.90 -8.85
CA GLY A 230 -16.28 14.51 -9.48
C GLY A 230 -17.10 15.66 -10.06
N GLY A 231 -16.64 16.89 -9.96
CA GLY A 231 -17.36 18.07 -10.45
C GLY A 231 -17.34 18.20 -11.99
N PRO A 232 -18.27 18.98 -12.57
CA PRO A 232 -18.36 19.18 -14.01
C PRO A 232 -17.11 19.87 -14.62
N GLU A 233 -16.30 20.53 -13.83
CA GLU A 233 -15.09 21.24 -14.26
C GLU A 233 -13.88 20.31 -14.53
N THR A 234 -13.92 19.04 -14.13
CA THR A 234 -12.88 18.04 -14.39
C THR A 234 -13.02 17.32 -15.74
N ARG A 235 -13.86 17.85 -16.64
CA ARG A 235 -14.12 17.30 -17.99
C ARG A 235 -13.29 17.98 -19.09
N ALA A 236 -12.07 18.41 -18.79
CA ALA A 236 -11.16 18.95 -19.81
C ALA A 236 -10.18 17.89 -20.30
#